data_9c2028e23ae172e25b1e207236f052de
#
_entry.id   9c2028e23ae172e25b1e207236f052de
#
_cell.length_a   1.000
_cell.length_b   1.000
_cell.length_c   1.000
_cell.angle_alpha   90.00
_cell.angle_beta   90.00
_cell.angle_gamma   90.00
#
_symmetry.space_group_name_H-M   'P 1'
#
loop_
_entity.id
_entity.type
_entity.pdbx_description
1 polymer ?
#
loop_
_entity_poly.entity_id
_entity_poly.type
_entity_poly.pdbx_seq_one_letter_code
_entity_poly.pdbx_strand_id
1 'polypeptide(L)'
;MELSAKAISIYKQIQPETTKLGDLRKLAKEIKKDHDLALELWSTGEFLPRQLAILVMDKKQLNQGLIDQLDQDIQTHDPEERNHLVDWLMANQLMKDKKTIALIESWEHSSSVLQRRVFWYYQARLRWMGKTGFSNTEDLLVAIES
;
A
#
# COMPACT_ATOMS: atom_id res chain seq x y z
N MET A 1 -10.96 13.62 11.41
CA MET A 1 -11.70 13.89 10.15
C MET A 1 -13.09 13.32 10.25
N GLU A 2 -14.07 14.11 9.91
CA GLU A 2 -15.46 13.68 9.93
C GLU A 2 -15.80 12.94 8.64
N LEU A 3 -16.46 11.77 8.75
CA LEU A 3 -16.75 10.96 7.57
C LEU A 3 -18.00 11.48 6.84
N SER A 4 -17.92 11.50 5.51
CA SER A 4 -19.07 11.82 4.67
C SER A 4 -20.12 10.69 4.74
N ALA A 5 -21.34 10.96 4.31
CA ALA A 5 -22.38 9.94 4.24
C ALA A 5 -21.95 8.75 3.36
N LYS A 6 -21.24 9.03 2.26
CA LYS A 6 -20.71 8.00 1.36
C LYS A 6 -19.70 7.11 2.09
N ALA A 7 -18.76 7.71 2.83
CA ALA A 7 -17.76 6.96 3.58
C ALA A 7 -18.42 6.10 4.67
N ILE A 8 -19.40 6.64 5.39
CA ILE A 8 -20.11 5.90 6.42
C ILE A 8 -20.85 4.69 5.81
N SER A 9 -21.51 4.89 4.68
CA SER A 9 -22.22 3.81 3.99
C SER A 9 -21.28 2.68 3.60
N ILE A 10 -20.12 3.02 3.04
CA ILE A 10 -19.12 2.04 2.63
C ILE A 10 -18.53 1.34 3.84
N TYR A 11 -18.21 2.09 4.89
CA TYR A 11 -17.67 1.54 6.13
C TYR A 11 -18.60 0.47 6.71
N LYS A 12 -19.91 0.70 6.65
CA LYS A 12 -20.89 -0.27 7.16
C LYS A 12 -20.97 -1.54 6.31
N GLN A 13 -20.59 -1.48 5.04
CA GLN A 13 -20.61 -2.65 4.15
C GLN A 13 -19.42 -3.59 4.38
N ILE A 14 -18.31 -3.10 4.94
CA ILE A 14 -17.11 -3.90 5.12
C ILE A 14 -16.99 -4.33 6.58
N GLN A 15 -17.33 -5.60 6.84
CA GLN A 15 -17.30 -6.19 8.17
C GLN A 15 -16.16 -7.20 8.25
N PRO A 16 -15.33 -7.17 9.31
CA PRO A 16 -14.15 -8.07 9.40
C PRO A 16 -14.49 -9.54 9.27
N GLU A 17 -15.65 -9.95 9.75
CA GLU A 17 -16.03 -11.37 9.77
C GLU A 17 -16.47 -11.90 8.41
N THR A 18 -16.93 -11.03 7.50
CA THR A 18 -17.55 -11.46 6.24
C THR A 18 -16.86 -10.93 4.99
N THR A 19 -16.03 -9.88 5.12
CA THR A 19 -15.41 -9.24 3.95
C THR A 19 -14.08 -9.91 3.62
N LYS A 20 -13.91 -10.28 2.35
CA LYS A 20 -12.68 -10.87 1.82
C LYS A 20 -12.02 -9.91 0.85
N LEU A 21 -10.75 -10.18 0.48
CA LEU A 21 -10.01 -9.33 -0.46
C LEU A 21 -10.73 -9.19 -1.80
N GLY A 22 -11.36 -10.25 -2.29
CA GLY A 22 -12.15 -10.19 -3.52
C GLY A 22 -13.33 -9.25 -3.41
N ASP A 23 -13.96 -9.19 -2.23
CA ASP A 23 -15.07 -8.27 -1.98
C ASP A 23 -14.59 -6.82 -2.00
N LEU A 24 -13.41 -6.54 -1.42
CA LEU A 24 -12.81 -5.21 -1.45
C LEU A 24 -12.51 -4.78 -2.89
N ARG A 25 -11.95 -5.68 -3.69
CA ARG A 25 -11.65 -5.38 -5.10
C ARG A 25 -12.90 -5.09 -5.91
N LYS A 26 -13.96 -5.86 -5.67
CA LYS A 26 -15.25 -5.65 -6.33
C LYS A 26 -15.82 -4.29 -5.97
N LEU A 27 -15.81 -3.96 -4.69
CA LEU A 27 -16.32 -2.67 -4.20
C LEU A 27 -15.47 -1.51 -4.77
N ALA A 28 -14.16 -1.68 -4.84
CA ALA A 28 -13.27 -0.67 -5.42
C ALA A 28 -13.60 -0.42 -6.89
N LYS A 29 -13.94 -1.46 -7.65
CA LYS A 29 -14.34 -1.30 -9.05
C LYS A 29 -15.64 -0.50 -9.19
N GLU A 30 -16.55 -0.67 -8.26
CA GLU A 30 -17.82 0.08 -8.24
C GLU A 30 -17.60 1.54 -7.87
N ILE A 31 -16.73 1.81 -6.89
CA ILE A 31 -16.40 3.15 -6.44
C ILE A 31 -15.56 3.90 -7.46
N LYS A 32 -14.64 3.18 -8.11
CA LYS A 32 -13.63 3.74 -8.99
C LYS A 32 -12.63 4.59 -8.20
N LYS A 33 -11.86 5.44 -8.88
CA LYS A 33 -10.89 6.31 -8.23
C LYS A 33 -11.62 7.44 -7.48
N ASP A 34 -11.38 7.53 -6.18
CA ASP A 34 -11.97 8.58 -5.34
C ASP A 34 -11.00 8.86 -4.18
N HIS A 35 -10.08 9.78 -4.41
CA HIS A 35 -9.01 10.06 -3.46
C HIS A 35 -9.53 10.63 -2.14
N ASP A 36 -10.51 11.52 -2.20
CA ASP A 36 -11.08 12.10 -0.97
C ASP A 36 -11.75 11.03 -0.11
N LEU A 37 -12.50 10.13 -0.74
CA LEU A 37 -13.10 9.00 -0.04
C LEU A 37 -12.02 8.10 0.56
N ALA A 38 -10.93 7.87 -0.19
CA ALA A 38 -9.82 7.07 0.30
C ALA A 38 -9.24 7.65 1.59
N LEU A 39 -9.03 8.96 1.64
CA LEU A 39 -8.48 9.60 2.83
C LEU A 39 -9.45 9.50 4.01
N GLU A 40 -10.75 9.60 3.76
CA GLU A 40 -11.75 9.41 4.82
C GLU A 40 -11.72 7.99 5.37
N LEU A 41 -11.70 6.98 4.49
CA LEU A 41 -11.62 5.58 4.91
C LEU A 41 -10.31 5.31 5.66
N TRP A 42 -9.22 5.91 5.20
CA TRP A 42 -7.92 5.78 5.86
C TRP A 42 -7.96 6.32 7.28
N SER A 43 -8.69 7.41 7.49
CA SER A 43 -8.76 8.08 8.79
C SER A 43 -9.45 7.24 9.88
N THR A 44 -10.15 6.17 9.51
CA THR A 44 -10.78 5.28 10.49
C THR A 44 -9.76 4.55 11.36
N GLY A 45 -8.53 4.40 10.86
CA GLY A 45 -7.47 3.65 11.56
C GLY A 45 -7.63 2.15 11.49
N GLU A 46 -8.66 1.63 10.84
CA GLU A 46 -8.96 0.20 10.79
C GLU A 46 -8.40 -0.45 9.54
N PHE A 47 -8.05 -1.73 9.66
CA PHE A 47 -7.34 -2.49 8.63
C PHE A 47 -8.11 -2.60 7.31
N LEU A 48 -9.36 -3.07 7.33
CA LEU A 48 -10.14 -3.25 6.11
C LEU A 48 -10.46 -1.94 5.39
N PRO A 49 -10.92 -0.88 6.08
CA PRO A 49 -11.09 0.41 5.41
C PRO A 49 -9.80 0.93 4.79
N ARG A 50 -8.65 0.71 5.43
CA ARG A 50 -7.37 1.11 4.89
C ARG A 50 -6.98 0.31 3.64
N GLN A 51 -7.29 -0.98 3.61
CA GLN A 51 -7.08 -1.79 2.40
C GLN A 51 -7.93 -1.28 1.24
N LEU A 52 -9.20 -0.95 1.49
CA LEU A 52 -10.05 -0.39 0.46
C LEU A 52 -9.57 0.99 0.03
N ALA A 53 -9.14 1.83 0.97
CA ALA A 53 -8.61 3.15 0.68
C ALA A 53 -7.46 3.07 -0.32
N ILE A 54 -6.54 2.12 -0.12
CA ILE A 54 -5.41 1.92 -1.02
C ILE A 54 -5.90 1.65 -2.45
N LEU A 55 -6.96 0.87 -2.60
CA LEU A 55 -7.48 0.52 -3.94
C LEU A 55 -8.11 1.70 -4.67
N VAL A 56 -8.73 2.64 -3.95
CA VAL A 56 -9.49 3.74 -4.56
C VAL A 56 -8.75 5.08 -4.56
N MET A 57 -7.58 5.19 -3.92
CA MET A 57 -6.82 6.44 -3.91
C MET A 57 -6.21 6.72 -5.29
N ASP A 58 -5.95 8.00 -5.55
CA ASP A 58 -5.38 8.43 -6.82
C ASP A 58 -3.85 8.40 -6.74
N LYS A 59 -3.23 7.49 -7.48
CA LYS A 59 -1.78 7.35 -7.50
C LYS A 59 -1.06 8.62 -7.92
N LYS A 60 -1.70 9.47 -8.70
CA LYS A 60 -1.10 10.74 -9.14
C LYS A 60 -0.95 11.74 -8.01
N GLN A 61 -1.72 11.58 -6.93
CA GLN A 61 -1.62 12.44 -5.76
C GLN A 61 -0.64 11.92 -4.72
N LEU A 62 -0.10 10.73 -4.91
CA LEU A 62 0.89 10.16 -4.02
C LEU A 62 2.24 10.87 -4.22
N ASN A 63 2.77 11.42 -3.13
CA ASN A 63 4.10 12.02 -3.11
C ASN A 63 4.81 11.55 -1.84
N GLN A 64 6.08 11.90 -1.68
CA GLN A 64 6.85 11.44 -0.53
C GLN A 64 6.18 11.83 0.80
N GLY A 65 5.67 13.06 0.90
CA GLY A 65 5.01 13.53 2.13
C GLY A 65 3.79 12.72 2.49
N LEU A 66 2.92 12.45 1.52
CA LEU A 66 1.74 11.62 1.76
C LEU A 66 2.13 10.18 2.09
N ILE A 67 3.10 9.63 1.36
CA ILE A 67 3.59 8.28 1.61
C ILE A 67 4.17 8.16 3.01
N ASP A 68 4.92 9.16 3.46
CA ASP A 68 5.46 9.17 4.83
C ASP A 68 4.34 9.17 5.86
N GLN A 69 3.25 9.90 5.62
CA GLN A 69 2.11 9.91 6.52
C GLN A 69 1.41 8.54 6.54
N LEU A 70 1.21 7.93 5.37
CA LEU A 70 0.64 6.59 5.28
C LEU A 70 1.52 5.58 6.03
N ASP A 71 2.83 5.70 5.87
CA ASP A 71 3.81 4.85 6.55
C ASP A 71 3.67 4.95 8.06
N GLN A 72 3.63 6.18 8.61
CA GLN A 72 3.46 6.39 10.04
C GLN A 72 2.16 5.76 10.55
N ASP A 73 1.08 5.93 9.79
CA ASP A 73 -0.22 5.36 10.15
C ASP A 73 -0.19 3.83 10.11
N ILE A 74 0.48 3.25 9.11
CA ILE A 74 0.63 1.80 8.98
C ILE A 74 1.39 1.23 10.18
N GLN A 75 2.37 1.96 10.70
CA GLN A 75 3.16 1.50 11.84
C GLN A 75 2.34 1.34 13.12
N THR A 76 1.13 1.89 13.19
CA THR A 76 0.24 1.70 14.34
C THR A 76 -0.41 0.32 14.37
N HIS A 77 -0.37 -0.41 13.27
CA HIS A 77 -0.91 -1.76 13.19
C HIS A 77 0.08 -2.79 13.73
N ASP A 78 -0.41 -4.02 14.00
CA ASP A 78 0.48 -5.10 14.38
C ASP A 78 1.40 -5.49 13.21
N PRO A 79 2.49 -6.26 13.45
CA PRO A 79 3.46 -6.57 12.39
C PRO A 79 2.87 -7.25 11.17
N GLU A 80 1.90 -8.15 11.34
CA GLU A 80 1.28 -8.85 10.22
C GLU A 80 0.47 -7.90 9.36
N GLU A 81 -0.36 -7.06 9.98
CA GLU A 81 -1.14 -6.06 9.27
C GLU A 81 -0.26 -5.00 8.61
N ARG A 82 0.81 -4.57 9.30
CA ARG A 82 1.75 -3.62 8.72
C ARG A 82 2.34 -4.11 7.41
N ASN A 83 2.84 -5.33 7.40
CA ASN A 83 3.44 -5.89 6.21
C ASN A 83 2.42 -6.06 5.09
N HIS A 84 1.21 -6.49 5.44
CA HIS A 84 0.14 -6.65 4.47
C HIS A 84 -0.23 -5.30 3.84
N LEU A 85 -0.41 -4.26 4.64
CA LEU A 85 -0.76 -2.93 4.12
C LEU A 85 0.33 -2.35 3.24
N VAL A 86 1.59 -2.48 3.62
CA VAL A 86 2.72 -1.98 2.83
C VAL A 86 2.79 -2.71 1.50
N ASP A 87 2.71 -4.03 1.51
CA ASP A 87 2.78 -4.82 0.29
C ASP A 87 1.58 -4.54 -0.63
N TRP A 88 0.40 -4.35 -0.03
CA TRP A 88 -0.83 -4.00 -0.74
C TRP A 88 -0.73 -2.62 -1.40
N LEU A 89 -0.18 -1.64 -0.68
CA LEU A 89 0.05 -0.29 -1.21
C LEU A 89 1.05 -0.35 -2.38
N MET A 90 2.14 -1.08 -2.21
CA MET A 90 3.14 -1.25 -3.26
C MET A 90 2.53 -1.86 -4.52
N ALA A 91 1.84 -3.00 -4.38
CA ALA A 91 1.33 -3.74 -5.53
C ALA A 91 0.21 -3.00 -6.26
N ASN A 92 -0.64 -2.28 -5.55
CA ASN A 92 -1.82 -1.66 -6.13
C ASN A 92 -1.63 -0.21 -6.54
N GLN A 93 -0.64 0.49 -5.98
CA GLN A 93 -0.43 1.90 -6.25
C GLN A 93 1.01 2.25 -6.62
N LEU A 94 1.97 1.99 -5.73
CA LEU A 94 3.33 2.50 -5.89
C LEU A 94 4.03 1.98 -7.15
N MET A 95 3.78 0.75 -7.54
CA MET A 95 4.39 0.14 -8.73
C MET A 95 3.64 0.44 -10.02
N LYS A 96 2.55 1.20 -9.95
CA LYS A 96 1.69 1.49 -11.09
C LYS A 96 1.97 2.82 -11.77
N ASP A 97 2.90 3.62 -11.23
CA ASP A 97 3.17 4.96 -11.75
C ASP A 97 4.68 5.23 -11.72
N LYS A 98 5.20 5.80 -12.81
CA LYS A 98 6.63 6.10 -12.92
C LYS A 98 7.12 7.03 -11.81
N LYS A 99 6.29 7.97 -11.40
CA LYS A 99 6.63 8.92 -10.33
C LYS A 99 6.86 8.20 -9.01
N THR A 100 5.96 7.29 -8.64
CA THR A 100 6.10 6.54 -7.38
C THR A 100 7.20 5.50 -7.46
N ILE A 101 7.44 4.92 -8.63
CA ILE A 101 8.57 4.00 -8.84
C ILE A 101 9.90 4.76 -8.61
N ALA A 102 10.00 5.99 -9.08
CA ALA A 102 11.19 6.80 -8.82
C ALA A 102 11.40 7.04 -7.33
N LEU A 103 10.32 7.23 -6.57
CA LEU A 103 10.40 7.33 -5.11
C LEU A 103 10.89 6.02 -4.50
N ILE A 104 10.35 4.87 -4.92
CA ILE A 104 10.81 3.57 -4.44
C ILE A 104 12.31 3.43 -4.62
N GLU A 105 12.83 3.81 -5.78
CA GLU A 105 14.26 3.70 -6.07
C GLU A 105 15.12 4.56 -5.15
N SER A 106 14.55 5.61 -4.55
CA SER A 106 15.27 6.47 -3.60
C SER A 106 15.31 5.92 -2.17
N TRP A 107 14.63 4.80 -1.90
CA TRP A 107 14.42 4.31 -0.52
C TRP A 107 15.43 3.28 -0.01
N GLU A 108 16.51 3.03 -0.73
CA GLU A 108 17.54 2.06 -0.31
C GLU A 108 18.03 2.31 1.12
N HIS A 109 18.20 3.58 1.45
CA HIS A 109 18.71 3.99 2.77
C HIS A 109 17.71 4.84 3.54
N SER A 110 16.41 4.69 3.24
CA SER A 110 15.37 5.40 3.96
C SER A 110 15.45 5.12 5.46
N SER A 111 15.10 6.10 6.28
CA SER A 111 14.99 5.91 7.73
C SER A 111 13.81 4.99 8.09
N SER A 112 12.86 4.82 7.19
CA SER A 112 11.72 3.93 7.41
C SER A 112 12.03 2.49 7.03
N VAL A 113 11.84 1.57 7.97
CA VAL A 113 11.98 0.13 7.71
C VAL A 113 11.00 -0.32 6.62
N LEU A 114 9.77 0.21 6.64
CA LEU A 114 8.76 -0.16 5.65
C LEU A 114 9.14 0.29 4.25
N GLN A 115 9.70 1.50 4.11
CA GLN A 115 10.15 1.99 2.81
C GLN A 115 11.35 1.20 2.29
N ARG A 116 12.31 0.84 3.16
CA ARG A 116 13.41 -0.02 2.77
C ARG A 116 12.91 -1.39 2.31
N ARG A 117 11.90 -1.93 3.00
CA ARG A 117 11.26 -3.19 2.60
C ARG A 117 10.68 -3.08 1.19
N VAL A 118 9.97 -2.00 0.88
CA VAL A 118 9.40 -1.78 -0.45
C VAL A 118 10.51 -1.72 -1.50
N PHE A 119 11.59 -1.00 -1.23
CA PHE A 119 12.72 -0.92 -2.15
C PHE A 119 13.26 -2.31 -2.51
N TRP A 120 13.53 -3.14 -1.51
CA TRP A 120 14.13 -4.45 -1.75
C TRP A 120 13.16 -5.42 -2.42
N TYR A 121 11.88 -5.35 -2.08
CA TYR A 121 10.87 -6.15 -2.80
C TYR A 121 10.78 -5.77 -4.27
N TYR A 122 10.84 -4.48 -4.56
CA TYR A 122 10.82 -4.01 -5.94
C TYR A 122 12.04 -4.51 -6.71
N GLN A 123 13.23 -4.43 -6.12
CA GLN A 123 14.46 -4.94 -6.74
C GLN A 123 14.38 -6.44 -7.00
N ALA A 124 13.90 -7.20 -6.02
CA ALA A 124 13.74 -8.65 -6.17
C ALA A 124 12.73 -8.98 -7.29
N ARG A 125 11.65 -8.23 -7.38
CA ARG A 125 10.64 -8.43 -8.41
C ARG A 125 11.20 -8.16 -9.82
N LEU A 126 12.02 -7.13 -9.98
CA LEU A 126 12.66 -6.84 -11.26
C LEU A 126 13.53 -8.01 -11.71
N ARG A 127 14.28 -8.60 -10.80
CA ARG A 127 15.13 -9.75 -11.11
C ARG A 127 14.29 -11.01 -11.39
N TRP A 128 13.26 -11.22 -10.60
CA TRP A 128 12.35 -12.34 -10.76
C TRP A 128 11.68 -12.34 -12.14
N MET A 129 11.40 -11.16 -12.69
CA MET A 129 10.80 -11.03 -14.01
C MET A 129 11.77 -11.31 -15.17
N GLY A 130 12.98 -11.80 -14.86
CA GLY A 130 13.93 -12.22 -15.86
C GLY A 130 14.66 -11.13 -16.61
N LYS A 131 14.56 -9.91 -16.13
CA LYS A 131 15.22 -8.75 -16.78
C LYS A 131 16.67 -8.63 -16.42
N THR A 132 17.10 -9.33 -15.37
CA THR A 132 18.50 -9.40 -14.94
C THR A 132 18.77 -10.83 -14.49
N GLY A 133 20.04 -11.23 -14.41
CA GLY A 133 20.42 -12.57 -13.97
C GLY A 133 19.98 -12.83 -12.52
N PHE A 134 19.91 -14.12 -12.18
CA PHE A 134 19.49 -14.54 -10.84
C PHE A 134 20.64 -14.64 -9.82
N SER A 135 21.83 -14.30 -10.23
CA SER A 135 23.03 -14.48 -9.40
C SER A 135 22.98 -13.78 -8.03
N ASN A 136 22.17 -12.73 -7.91
CA ASN A 136 22.05 -11.95 -6.68
C ASN A 136 20.73 -12.16 -5.93
N THR A 137 19.94 -13.15 -6.33
CA THR A 137 18.59 -13.33 -5.73
C THR A 137 18.68 -13.62 -4.24
N GLU A 138 19.60 -14.48 -3.83
CA GLU A 138 19.78 -14.81 -2.41
C GLU A 138 20.19 -13.59 -1.59
N ASP A 139 21.12 -12.78 -2.12
CA ASP A 139 21.58 -11.57 -1.46
C ASP A 139 20.43 -10.57 -1.26
N LEU A 140 19.56 -10.45 -2.27
CA LEU A 140 18.39 -9.57 -2.17
C LEU A 140 17.41 -10.07 -1.12
N LEU A 141 17.16 -11.37 -1.06
CA LEU A 141 16.26 -11.95 -0.06
C LEU A 141 16.78 -11.75 1.35
N VAL A 142 18.09 -11.91 1.56
CA VAL A 142 18.72 -11.63 2.87
C VAL A 142 18.54 -10.18 3.25
N ALA A 143 18.71 -9.25 2.32
CA ALA A 143 18.53 -7.82 2.57
C ALA A 143 17.08 -7.49 2.94
N ILE A 144 16.11 -8.14 2.31
CA ILE A 144 14.70 -7.94 2.61
C ILE A 144 14.37 -8.40 4.03
N GLU A 145 14.95 -9.52 4.46
CA GLU A 145 14.71 -10.08 5.78
C GLU A 145 15.41 -9.31 6.90
N SER A 146 16.49 -8.64 6.58
CA SER A 146 17.27 -7.89 7.56
C SER A 146 16.63 -6.55 7.93
#